data_3e2c2cfc199433e57b3b05a81368538a
#
_entry.id   3e2c2cfc199433e57b3b05a81368538a
#
_cell.length_a   1.000
_cell.length_b   1.000
_cell.length_c   1.000
_cell.angle_alpha   90.00
_cell.angle_beta   90.00
_cell.angle_gamma   90.00
#
_symmetry.space_group_name_H-M   'P 1'
#
loop_
_entity.id
_entity.type
_entity.pdbx_description
1 polymer ?
#
loop_
_entity_poly.entity_id
_entity_poly.type
_entity_poly.pdbx_seq_one_letter_code
_entity_poly.pdbx_strand_id
1 'polypeptide(L)'
;MAQYIIRPTRKTPTSFAIIIDSTSYVKAKDAVMAYKNSVENDGLGTYIAVATWRNPEAIKSLLKQWHSNKQQPLEGAVFVGDIPIPMIRDAQYLTSAFKMNQKSDWKASSVPSDRYYDDFGLTFKSLKQDAEKQLYFYYSLSPKSKTYLSPDIYTGRIKPLEIAGKDKYELLKRYLYKVARLKNAEQNNVLDHLTMARGHGYNSEDRGAWAGEQLALREQLPSLFGQKATVKFLDFDTFYPAKLVYLNEAMDPQLDVLLFHHHGAPDTQYLNGNQAVSGVEASIKNIKRYLHAKVAERAKKVGADSAVSYYAKQLNVPESWCREAFDPTIQRRDSLFAADQDIYTSDLHQLKTNARFVLFDACFNGSFHADDNIAGSYLFNDGNTIATIGGTVNALQDKWPDEFIGLLATGMRVGNLNRFNGYLESHVIGDPTFHFTDNVHPGFSVNLALSLHHRDAKFWMQQLNHPLPDVQAMALRQLWLSGYRETQQLLTKKYNTSKDFVVRMEALKLLSL
;
A
#
# COMPACT_ATOMS: atom_id res chain seq x y z
N MET A 1 -1.24 14.11 -28.67
CA MET A 1 -0.10 13.46 -29.33
C MET A 1 -0.47 12.03 -29.66
N ALA A 2 0.06 11.46 -30.73
CA ALA A 2 -0.12 10.04 -31.03
C ALA A 2 0.55 9.18 -29.93
N GLN A 3 -0.03 8.02 -29.66
CA GLN A 3 0.56 7.05 -28.75
C GLN A 3 1.87 6.52 -29.36
N TYR A 4 2.93 6.52 -28.56
CA TYR A 4 4.24 6.01 -28.93
C TYR A 4 4.60 4.80 -28.03
N ILE A 5 5.01 3.69 -28.63
CA ILE A 5 5.34 2.47 -27.91
C ILE A 5 6.80 2.09 -28.15
N ILE A 6 7.57 1.98 -27.07
CA ILE A 6 8.88 1.33 -27.07
C ILE A 6 8.69 -0.12 -26.68
N ARG A 7 9.22 -1.02 -27.50
CA ARG A 7 9.11 -2.47 -27.30
C ARG A 7 10.22 -3.01 -26.40
N PRO A 8 10.04 -4.18 -25.80
CA PRO A 8 11.11 -4.92 -25.13
C PRO A 8 12.33 -5.10 -26.04
N THR A 9 13.52 -5.00 -25.46
CA THR A 9 14.79 -5.30 -26.13
C THR A 9 15.22 -6.75 -25.91
N ARG A 10 14.60 -7.43 -24.95
CA ARG A 10 14.90 -8.81 -24.58
C ARG A 10 13.68 -9.72 -24.76
N LYS A 11 13.92 -10.94 -25.21
CA LYS A 11 12.92 -11.99 -25.22
C LYS A 11 12.90 -12.68 -23.86
N THR A 12 11.78 -12.61 -23.16
CA THR A 12 11.57 -13.14 -21.79
C THR A 12 10.25 -13.90 -21.73
N PRO A 13 10.05 -14.79 -20.75
CA PRO A 13 8.78 -15.54 -20.62
C PRO A 13 7.56 -14.65 -20.41
N THR A 14 7.72 -13.54 -19.70
CA THR A 14 6.66 -12.59 -19.38
C THR A 14 7.09 -11.15 -19.68
N SER A 15 6.15 -10.23 -19.69
CA SER A 15 6.42 -8.82 -19.94
C SER A 15 5.88 -7.91 -18.85
N PHE A 16 6.35 -6.68 -18.86
CA PHE A 16 5.95 -5.60 -17.96
C PHE A 16 5.66 -4.33 -18.76
N ALA A 17 4.81 -3.44 -18.26
CA ALA A 17 4.46 -2.20 -18.94
C ALA A 17 4.75 -0.97 -18.08
N ILE A 18 5.45 0.00 -18.64
CA ILE A 18 5.58 1.36 -18.12
C ILE A 18 4.59 2.23 -18.90
N ILE A 19 3.52 2.67 -18.26
CA ILE A 19 2.53 3.61 -18.81
C ILE A 19 2.89 5.00 -18.30
N ILE A 20 3.28 5.91 -19.19
CA ILE A 20 3.81 7.22 -18.82
C ILE A 20 3.14 8.32 -19.63
N ASP A 21 2.88 9.47 -19.00
CA ASP A 21 2.43 10.65 -19.72
C ASP A 21 3.57 11.30 -20.54
N SER A 22 3.19 12.01 -21.62
CA SER A 22 4.14 12.60 -22.57
C SER A 22 5.08 13.61 -21.93
N THR A 23 4.60 14.40 -20.96
CA THR A 23 5.41 15.44 -20.31
C THR A 23 6.45 14.82 -19.39
N SER A 24 6.03 13.87 -18.54
CA SER A 24 6.92 13.13 -17.65
C SER A 24 7.99 12.37 -18.46
N TYR A 25 7.60 11.74 -19.59
CA TYR A 25 8.55 11.06 -20.45
C TYR A 25 9.61 12.01 -21.03
N VAL A 26 9.19 13.15 -21.58
CA VAL A 26 10.14 14.13 -22.15
C VAL A 26 11.08 14.68 -21.08
N LYS A 27 10.56 14.99 -19.90
CA LYS A 27 11.33 15.56 -18.79
C LYS A 27 12.29 14.56 -18.12
N ALA A 28 11.96 13.26 -18.11
CA ALA A 28 12.70 12.22 -17.40
C ALA A 28 13.16 11.05 -18.29
N LYS A 29 13.28 11.25 -19.60
CA LYS A 29 13.50 10.19 -20.61
C LYS A 29 14.64 9.23 -20.24
N ASP A 30 15.81 9.77 -19.90
CA ASP A 30 16.98 8.94 -19.63
C ASP A 30 16.81 8.09 -18.36
N ALA A 31 16.16 8.66 -17.33
CA ALA A 31 15.84 7.94 -16.10
C ALA A 31 14.78 6.84 -16.34
N VAL A 32 13.78 7.10 -17.19
CA VAL A 32 12.78 6.09 -17.60
C VAL A 32 13.45 4.95 -18.38
N MET A 33 14.40 5.26 -19.26
CA MET A 33 15.16 4.25 -19.99
C MET A 33 16.08 3.45 -19.06
N ALA A 34 16.73 4.09 -18.09
CA ALA A 34 17.53 3.40 -17.07
C ALA A 34 16.66 2.43 -16.24
N TYR A 35 15.48 2.87 -15.82
CA TYR A 35 14.51 2.03 -15.13
C TYR A 35 14.04 0.86 -16.00
N LYS A 36 13.62 1.10 -17.25
CA LYS A 36 13.28 0.04 -18.20
C LYS A 36 14.40 -1.01 -18.28
N ASN A 37 15.63 -0.57 -18.48
CA ASN A 37 16.78 -1.45 -18.62
C ASN A 37 17.02 -2.30 -17.36
N SER A 38 16.87 -1.72 -16.17
CA SER A 38 17.00 -2.46 -14.91
C SER A 38 15.92 -3.53 -14.75
N VAL A 39 14.67 -3.24 -15.15
CA VAL A 39 13.58 -4.21 -15.16
C VAL A 39 13.82 -5.33 -16.19
N GLU A 40 14.38 -5.00 -17.36
CA GLU A 40 14.76 -6.02 -18.36
C GLU A 40 15.95 -6.87 -17.90
N ASN A 41 16.90 -6.31 -17.17
CA ASN A 41 18.00 -7.07 -16.54
C ASN A 41 17.47 -8.07 -15.51
N ASP A 42 16.35 -7.75 -14.88
CA ASP A 42 15.62 -8.58 -13.91
C ASP A 42 14.66 -9.60 -14.56
N GLY A 43 14.79 -9.82 -15.87
CA GLY A 43 14.10 -10.88 -16.60
C GLY A 43 12.71 -10.54 -17.10
N LEU A 44 12.29 -9.29 -17.13
CA LEU A 44 10.99 -8.84 -17.63
C LEU A 44 11.11 -8.04 -18.93
N GLY A 45 10.60 -8.54 -20.05
CA GLY A 45 10.53 -7.79 -21.30
C GLY A 45 9.63 -6.56 -21.14
N THR A 46 10.20 -5.35 -21.21
CA THR A 46 9.51 -4.15 -20.76
C THR A 46 9.06 -3.24 -21.90
N TYR A 47 7.74 -3.02 -22.00
CA TYR A 47 7.13 -2.02 -22.87
C TYR A 47 7.13 -0.66 -22.19
N ILE A 48 7.28 0.43 -22.97
CA ILE A 48 6.92 1.78 -22.53
C ILE A 48 5.84 2.30 -23.47
N ALA A 49 4.70 2.74 -22.92
CA ALA A 49 3.66 3.42 -23.66
C ALA A 49 3.61 4.90 -23.23
N VAL A 50 3.92 5.79 -24.18
CA VAL A 50 3.93 7.23 -23.97
C VAL A 50 2.75 7.86 -24.68
N ALA A 51 1.91 8.60 -23.97
CA ALA A 51 0.81 9.36 -24.56
C ALA A 51 0.34 10.49 -23.66
N THR A 52 -0.46 11.40 -24.19
CA THR A 52 -1.36 12.23 -23.37
C THR A 52 -2.62 11.42 -23.12
N TRP A 53 -2.66 10.74 -21.97
CA TRP A 53 -3.74 9.83 -21.62
C TRP A 53 -5.00 10.62 -21.28
N ARG A 54 -6.01 10.55 -22.14
CA ARG A 54 -7.25 11.33 -21.99
C ARG A 54 -8.32 10.63 -21.17
N ASN A 55 -8.23 9.30 -21.04
CA ASN A 55 -9.17 8.49 -20.28
C ASN A 55 -8.54 7.15 -19.83
N PRO A 56 -9.06 6.53 -18.78
CA PRO A 56 -8.61 5.24 -18.30
C PRO A 56 -8.86 4.07 -19.26
N GLU A 57 -9.89 4.11 -20.10
CA GLU A 57 -10.29 3.02 -21.00
C GLU A 57 -9.20 2.64 -22.00
N ALA A 58 -8.52 3.66 -22.54
CA ALA A 58 -7.43 3.44 -23.50
C ALA A 58 -6.27 2.65 -22.87
N ILE A 59 -5.93 2.97 -21.63
CA ILE A 59 -4.89 2.27 -20.87
C ILE A 59 -5.33 0.83 -20.59
N LYS A 60 -6.54 0.65 -20.04
CA LYS A 60 -7.07 -0.70 -19.73
C LYS A 60 -7.11 -1.59 -20.96
N SER A 61 -7.51 -1.05 -22.10
CA SER A 61 -7.55 -1.79 -23.38
C SER A 61 -6.17 -2.24 -23.82
N LEU A 62 -5.16 -1.35 -23.70
CA LEU A 62 -3.78 -1.68 -24.04
C LEU A 62 -3.20 -2.77 -23.12
N LEU A 63 -3.44 -2.68 -21.81
CA LEU A 63 -2.99 -3.70 -20.85
C LEU A 63 -3.64 -5.05 -21.13
N LYS A 64 -4.95 -5.09 -21.42
CA LYS A 64 -5.65 -6.32 -21.82
C LYS A 64 -5.05 -6.93 -23.08
N GLN A 65 -4.75 -6.11 -24.09
CA GLN A 65 -4.13 -6.56 -25.33
C GLN A 65 -2.76 -7.23 -25.08
N TRP A 66 -1.92 -6.61 -24.26
CA TRP A 66 -0.61 -7.18 -23.94
C TRP A 66 -0.70 -8.41 -23.04
N HIS A 67 -1.64 -8.43 -22.11
CA HIS A 67 -1.88 -9.60 -21.27
C HIS A 67 -2.35 -10.81 -22.08
N SER A 68 -3.13 -10.60 -23.14
CA SER A 68 -3.59 -11.69 -24.02
C SER A 68 -2.52 -12.27 -24.95
N ASN A 69 -1.30 -11.71 -24.95
CA ASN A 69 -0.19 -12.24 -25.74
C ASN A 69 0.33 -13.55 -25.15
N LYS A 70 0.01 -14.66 -25.80
CA LYS A 70 0.38 -16.01 -25.31
C LYS A 70 1.89 -16.29 -25.29
N GLN A 71 2.68 -15.58 -26.10
CA GLN A 71 4.13 -15.80 -26.17
C GLN A 71 4.90 -15.06 -25.07
N GLN A 72 4.38 -13.92 -24.64
CA GLN A 72 4.99 -13.06 -23.63
C GLN A 72 3.87 -12.26 -22.92
N PRO A 73 3.05 -12.93 -22.09
CA PRO A 73 1.93 -12.28 -21.43
C PRO A 73 2.41 -11.18 -20.49
N LEU A 74 1.63 -10.11 -20.41
CA LEU A 74 1.87 -9.04 -19.44
C LEU A 74 1.56 -9.55 -18.03
N GLU A 75 2.54 -9.49 -17.13
CA GLU A 75 2.35 -9.85 -15.72
C GLU A 75 2.06 -8.65 -14.82
N GLY A 76 2.47 -7.45 -15.22
CA GLY A 76 2.28 -6.25 -14.43
C GLY A 76 2.49 -4.95 -15.19
N ALA A 77 2.10 -3.85 -14.55
CA ALA A 77 2.29 -2.50 -15.08
C ALA A 77 2.63 -1.48 -13.99
N VAL A 78 3.26 -0.38 -14.38
CA VAL A 78 3.45 0.80 -13.52
C VAL A 78 2.96 2.06 -14.23
N PHE A 79 2.25 2.90 -13.49
CA PHE A 79 1.70 4.18 -13.96
C PHE A 79 2.62 5.31 -13.50
N VAL A 80 3.33 5.95 -14.43
CA VAL A 80 4.37 6.94 -14.15
C VAL A 80 3.90 8.33 -14.53
N GLY A 81 3.98 9.29 -13.59
CA GLY A 81 3.58 10.68 -13.82
C GLY A 81 2.07 10.91 -13.73
N ASP A 82 1.58 11.79 -14.59
CA ASP A 82 0.18 12.25 -14.59
C ASP A 82 -0.71 11.28 -15.40
N ILE A 83 -0.99 10.11 -14.83
CA ILE A 83 -1.87 9.09 -15.41
C ILE A 83 -3.26 9.19 -14.80
N PRO A 84 -4.35 9.07 -15.60
CA PRO A 84 -5.72 9.09 -15.10
C PRO A 84 -5.94 8.22 -13.87
N ILE A 85 -6.73 8.72 -12.92
CA ILE A 85 -7.03 8.09 -11.65
C ILE A 85 -8.51 7.70 -11.63
N PRO A 86 -8.83 6.40 -11.70
CA PRO A 86 -10.20 5.95 -11.54
C PRO A 86 -10.70 6.18 -10.11
N MET A 87 -11.79 6.92 -9.97
CA MET A 87 -12.49 7.23 -8.71
C MET A 87 -13.72 6.33 -8.62
N ILE A 88 -13.61 5.21 -7.88
CA ILE A 88 -14.63 4.15 -7.90
C ILE A 88 -15.74 4.45 -6.89
N ARG A 89 -16.98 4.32 -7.36
CA ARG A 89 -18.22 4.50 -6.62
C ARG A 89 -19.04 3.21 -6.64
N ASP A 90 -20.03 3.11 -5.76
CA ASP A 90 -20.96 1.98 -5.67
C ASP A 90 -20.28 0.61 -5.50
N ALA A 91 -19.09 0.61 -4.86
CA ALA A 91 -18.23 -0.55 -4.67
C ALA A 91 -17.58 -0.61 -3.28
N GLN A 92 -18.13 0.10 -2.29
CA GLN A 92 -17.57 0.17 -0.94
C GLN A 92 -17.50 -1.18 -0.23
N TYR A 93 -18.31 -2.14 -0.63
CA TYR A 93 -18.24 -3.51 -0.13
C TYR A 93 -16.97 -4.28 -0.56
N LEU A 94 -16.23 -3.76 -1.55
CA LEU A 94 -14.91 -4.26 -1.95
C LEU A 94 -13.75 -3.55 -1.22
N THR A 95 -14.05 -2.68 -0.25
CA THR A 95 -13.07 -2.06 0.65
C THR A 95 -13.10 -2.74 2.01
N SER A 96 -12.04 -2.60 2.80
CA SER A 96 -12.03 -3.13 4.16
C SER A 96 -12.92 -2.30 5.10
N ALA A 97 -12.83 -0.96 5.06
CA ALA A 97 -13.52 -0.07 6.02
C ALA A 97 -14.29 1.09 5.39
N PHE A 98 -13.99 1.48 4.16
CA PHE A 98 -14.52 2.74 3.60
C PHE A 98 -16.03 2.71 3.40
N LYS A 99 -16.74 3.53 4.16
CA LYS A 99 -18.20 3.69 4.09
C LYS A 99 -18.55 5.17 4.06
N MET A 100 -18.96 5.67 2.91
CA MET A 100 -19.33 7.07 2.72
C MET A 100 -20.71 7.22 2.08
N ASN A 101 -21.39 8.30 2.42
CA ASN A 101 -22.61 8.67 1.74
C ASN A 101 -22.31 9.08 0.29
N GLN A 102 -22.74 8.26 -0.66
CA GLN A 102 -22.50 8.46 -2.09
C GLN A 102 -23.19 9.72 -2.67
N LYS A 103 -24.10 10.36 -1.93
CA LYS A 103 -24.68 11.65 -2.28
C LYS A 103 -23.81 12.84 -1.89
N SER A 104 -22.80 12.62 -1.04
CA SER A 104 -21.84 13.64 -0.61
C SER A 104 -20.85 14.00 -1.72
N ASP A 105 -19.93 14.91 -1.41
CA ASP A 105 -18.81 15.28 -2.30
C ASP A 105 -18.17 14.05 -2.93
N TRP A 106 -18.13 14.02 -4.25
CA TRP A 106 -17.64 12.87 -5.01
C TRP A 106 -16.14 12.61 -4.81
N LYS A 107 -15.33 13.62 -4.57
CA LYS A 107 -13.91 13.45 -4.25
C LYS A 107 -13.74 12.69 -2.94
N ALA A 108 -14.48 13.08 -1.90
CA ALA A 108 -14.42 12.46 -0.59
C ALA A 108 -15.14 11.09 -0.52
N SER A 109 -16.16 10.86 -1.36
CA SER A 109 -17.02 9.68 -1.32
C SER A 109 -16.69 8.61 -2.37
N SER A 110 -15.57 8.73 -3.08
CA SER A 110 -15.09 7.75 -4.05
C SER A 110 -13.78 7.13 -3.59
N VAL A 111 -13.49 5.92 -4.07
CA VAL A 111 -12.22 5.23 -3.79
C VAL A 111 -11.28 5.42 -4.99
N PRO A 112 -10.17 6.15 -4.85
CA PRO A 112 -9.12 6.17 -5.87
C PRO A 112 -8.51 4.79 -6.01
N SER A 113 -8.64 4.14 -7.20
CA SER A 113 -8.22 2.74 -7.30
C SER A 113 -7.74 2.31 -8.68
N ASP A 114 -6.49 1.84 -8.73
CA ASP A 114 -5.90 1.23 -9.91
C ASP A 114 -6.40 -0.21 -10.16
N ARG A 115 -7.25 -0.77 -9.27
CA ARG A 115 -8.00 -2.02 -9.51
C ARG A 115 -8.88 -1.93 -10.75
N TYR A 116 -9.22 -0.73 -11.18
CA TYR A 116 -9.82 -0.50 -12.49
C TYR A 116 -8.97 -1.04 -13.63
N TYR A 117 -7.65 -0.89 -13.55
CA TYR A 117 -6.71 -1.26 -14.59
C TYR A 117 -6.27 -2.71 -14.53
N ASP A 118 -6.13 -3.28 -13.34
CA ASP A 118 -5.50 -4.58 -13.13
C ASP A 118 -6.49 -5.75 -13.01
N ASP A 119 -7.74 -5.47 -12.63
CA ASP A 119 -8.79 -6.48 -12.58
C ASP A 119 -9.67 -6.39 -13.84
N PHE A 120 -9.41 -7.27 -14.79
CA PHE A 120 -10.11 -7.28 -16.07
C PHE A 120 -11.53 -7.85 -16.00
N GLY A 121 -11.86 -8.55 -14.92
CA GLY A 121 -13.19 -9.11 -14.67
C GLY A 121 -14.18 -8.10 -14.07
N LEU A 122 -13.71 -6.95 -13.58
CA LEU A 122 -14.58 -5.90 -13.10
C LEU A 122 -15.13 -5.05 -14.25
N THR A 123 -16.44 -4.82 -14.22
CA THR A 123 -17.15 -4.02 -15.20
C THR A 123 -17.62 -2.71 -14.58
N PHE A 124 -17.35 -1.59 -15.25
CA PHE A 124 -17.65 -0.26 -14.76
C PHE A 124 -18.48 0.53 -15.76
N LYS A 125 -19.33 1.43 -15.23
CA LYS A 125 -20.00 2.47 -15.98
C LYS A 125 -19.24 3.78 -15.76
N SER A 126 -18.78 4.41 -16.85
CA SER A 126 -18.21 5.75 -16.80
C SER A 126 -19.28 6.77 -16.43
N LEU A 127 -18.98 7.68 -15.52
CA LEU A 127 -19.90 8.71 -15.04
C LEU A 127 -19.50 10.09 -15.55
N LYS A 128 -18.32 10.59 -15.13
CA LYS A 128 -17.79 11.90 -15.53
C LYS A 128 -16.30 12.00 -15.23
N GLN A 129 -15.64 12.98 -15.85
CA GLN A 129 -14.34 13.49 -15.41
C GLN A 129 -14.57 14.63 -14.40
N ASP A 130 -13.65 14.79 -13.43
CA ASP A 130 -13.71 15.92 -12.49
C ASP A 130 -13.36 17.24 -13.20
N ALA A 131 -14.08 18.30 -12.88
CA ALA A 131 -13.89 19.61 -13.52
C ALA A 131 -12.61 20.33 -13.06
N GLU A 132 -12.20 20.12 -11.80
CA GLU A 132 -11.03 20.78 -11.20
C GLU A 132 -9.79 19.88 -11.22
N LYS A 133 -9.93 18.62 -10.82
CA LYS A 133 -8.86 17.62 -10.79
C LYS A 133 -8.93 16.77 -12.07
N GLN A 134 -8.36 17.27 -13.17
CA GLN A 134 -8.46 16.69 -14.51
C GLN A 134 -8.00 15.22 -14.62
N LEU A 135 -7.23 14.71 -13.65
CA LEU A 135 -6.83 13.31 -13.60
C LEU A 135 -7.91 12.39 -13.01
N TYR A 136 -8.96 12.90 -12.37
CA TYR A 136 -9.98 12.09 -11.71
C TYR A 136 -11.12 11.75 -12.68
N PHE A 137 -11.36 10.44 -12.82
CA PHE A 137 -12.44 9.89 -13.65
C PHE A 137 -13.34 9.02 -12.78
N TYR A 138 -14.61 9.42 -12.62
CA TYR A 138 -15.57 8.73 -11.78
C TYR A 138 -16.23 7.56 -12.51
N TYR A 139 -16.24 6.42 -11.85
CA TYR A 139 -16.85 5.18 -12.32
C TYR A 139 -17.77 4.59 -11.26
N SER A 140 -18.89 4.03 -11.68
CA SER A 140 -19.74 3.17 -10.85
C SER A 140 -19.47 1.72 -11.19
N LEU A 141 -19.29 0.87 -10.17
CA LEU A 141 -19.19 -0.57 -10.39
C LEU A 141 -20.54 -1.10 -10.88
N SER A 142 -20.54 -1.87 -11.97
CA SER A 142 -21.76 -2.47 -12.51
C SER A 142 -22.34 -3.51 -11.55
N PRO A 143 -23.66 -3.54 -11.31
CA PRO A 143 -24.30 -4.58 -10.52
C PRO A 143 -24.10 -6.01 -11.09
N LYS A 144 -23.72 -6.11 -12.36
CA LYS A 144 -23.41 -7.38 -13.03
C LYS A 144 -21.95 -7.80 -12.86
N SER A 145 -21.14 -6.97 -12.21
CA SER A 145 -19.73 -7.28 -11.95
C SER A 145 -19.62 -8.37 -10.89
N LYS A 146 -18.49 -9.09 -10.89
CA LYS A 146 -18.18 -10.02 -9.80
C LYS A 146 -18.08 -9.27 -8.46
N THR A 147 -18.32 -9.98 -7.36
CA THR A 147 -18.43 -9.42 -6.01
C THR A 147 -17.13 -9.51 -5.20
N TYR A 148 -16.03 -9.89 -5.84
CA TYR A 148 -14.70 -10.00 -5.23
C TYR A 148 -13.64 -9.51 -6.20
N LEU A 149 -12.48 -9.10 -5.65
CA LEU A 149 -11.31 -8.71 -6.44
C LEU A 149 -10.48 -9.94 -6.80
N SER A 150 -10.07 -10.02 -8.05
CA SER A 150 -9.12 -11.04 -8.53
C SER A 150 -8.32 -10.47 -9.71
N PRO A 151 -7.36 -9.59 -9.43
CA PRO A 151 -6.58 -8.92 -10.47
C PRO A 151 -5.86 -9.91 -11.40
N ASP A 152 -5.85 -9.62 -12.69
CA ASP A 152 -5.20 -10.47 -13.70
C ASP A 152 -3.71 -10.17 -13.80
N ILE A 153 -3.31 -8.93 -13.53
CA ILE A 153 -1.93 -8.46 -13.46
C ILE A 153 -1.71 -7.70 -12.14
N TYR A 154 -0.45 -7.45 -11.76
CA TYR A 154 -0.19 -6.50 -10.68
C TYR A 154 0.05 -5.09 -11.22
N THR A 155 -0.17 -4.08 -10.38
CA THR A 155 0.09 -2.67 -10.72
C THR A 155 0.84 -1.94 -9.63
N GLY A 156 1.51 -0.85 -10.02
CA GLY A 156 2.10 0.14 -9.13
C GLY A 156 1.98 1.55 -9.69
N ARG A 157 2.17 2.57 -8.85
CA ARG A 157 2.07 3.97 -9.23
C ARG A 157 3.29 4.77 -8.79
N ILE A 158 3.91 5.47 -9.74
CA ILE A 158 5.03 6.39 -9.52
C ILE A 158 4.55 7.80 -9.91
N LYS A 159 3.79 8.43 -9.03
CA LYS A 159 3.34 9.82 -9.19
C LYS A 159 4.20 10.71 -8.30
N PRO A 160 5.06 11.57 -8.88
CA PRO A 160 5.92 12.42 -8.10
C PRO A 160 5.10 13.43 -7.28
N LEU A 161 5.59 13.76 -6.09
CA LEU A 161 4.95 14.68 -5.17
C LEU A 161 5.02 16.12 -5.67
N GLU A 162 4.03 16.93 -5.33
CA GLU A 162 3.99 18.38 -5.56
C GLU A 162 4.37 19.11 -4.27
N ILE A 163 5.67 19.22 -4.01
CA ILE A 163 6.24 19.86 -2.82
C ILE A 163 6.68 21.27 -3.18
N ALA A 164 6.29 22.27 -2.37
CA ALA A 164 6.69 23.64 -2.58
C ALA A 164 8.23 23.79 -2.69
N GLY A 165 8.69 24.47 -3.74
CA GLY A 165 10.11 24.68 -3.99
C GLY A 165 10.87 23.49 -4.58
N LYS A 166 10.21 22.35 -4.88
CA LYS A 166 10.83 21.20 -5.55
C LYS A 166 10.20 20.95 -6.92
N ASP A 167 11.02 20.69 -7.94
CA ASP A 167 10.54 20.28 -9.26
C ASP A 167 10.14 18.80 -9.22
N LYS A 168 8.86 18.50 -9.50
CA LYS A 168 8.33 17.14 -9.50
C LYS A 168 9.02 16.21 -10.50
N TYR A 169 9.52 16.75 -11.62
CA TYR A 169 10.23 15.95 -12.61
C TYR A 169 11.66 15.60 -12.18
N GLU A 170 12.30 16.47 -11.40
CA GLU A 170 13.58 16.13 -10.76
C GLU A 170 13.39 15.07 -9.67
N LEU A 171 12.31 15.13 -8.88
CA LEU A 171 11.96 14.07 -7.95
C LEU A 171 11.73 12.73 -8.68
N LEU A 172 11.00 12.76 -9.80
CA LEU A 172 10.78 11.59 -10.65
C LEU A 172 12.09 10.99 -11.18
N LYS A 173 12.96 11.81 -11.76
CA LYS A 173 14.28 11.37 -12.27
C LYS A 173 15.11 10.71 -11.20
N ARG A 174 15.25 11.37 -10.05
CA ARG A 174 16.04 10.87 -8.91
C ARG A 174 15.51 9.54 -8.41
N TYR A 175 14.20 9.40 -8.30
CA TYR A 175 13.58 8.15 -7.90
C TYR A 175 13.84 7.03 -8.92
N LEU A 176 13.61 7.24 -10.21
CA LEU A 176 13.83 6.24 -11.25
C LEU A 176 15.30 5.80 -11.35
N TYR A 177 16.25 6.73 -11.25
CA TYR A 177 17.68 6.40 -11.18
C TYR A 177 18.04 5.64 -9.91
N LYS A 178 17.45 6.00 -8.75
CA LYS A 178 17.61 5.26 -7.50
C LYS A 178 17.18 3.80 -7.66
N VAL A 179 15.98 3.57 -8.19
CA VAL A 179 15.47 2.22 -8.43
C VAL A 179 16.38 1.44 -9.38
N ALA A 180 16.76 2.03 -10.51
CA ALA A 180 17.64 1.38 -11.48
C ALA A 180 19.01 1.03 -10.87
N ARG A 181 19.58 1.91 -10.05
CA ARG A 181 20.85 1.67 -9.34
C ARG A 181 20.72 0.52 -8.34
N LEU A 182 19.68 0.54 -7.51
CA LEU A 182 19.48 -0.46 -6.46
C LEU A 182 19.20 -1.84 -7.07
N LYS A 183 18.34 -1.95 -8.08
CA LYS A 183 18.07 -3.22 -8.79
C LYS A 183 19.34 -3.82 -9.41
N ASN A 184 20.24 -2.99 -9.92
CA ASN A 184 21.50 -3.49 -10.49
C ASN A 184 22.56 -3.82 -9.42
N ALA A 185 22.58 -3.13 -8.28
CA ALA A 185 23.57 -3.30 -7.22
C ALA A 185 23.19 -4.38 -6.21
N GLU A 186 21.91 -4.59 -5.95
CA GLU A 186 21.40 -5.45 -4.87
C GLU A 186 20.79 -6.76 -5.41
N GLN A 187 21.36 -7.34 -6.46
CA GLN A 187 20.88 -8.60 -7.06
C GLN A 187 20.92 -9.81 -6.10
N ASN A 188 21.66 -9.69 -5.00
CA ASN A 188 21.79 -10.74 -3.99
C ASN A 188 21.17 -10.32 -2.64
N ASN A 189 20.37 -9.26 -2.58
CA ASN A 189 19.73 -8.85 -1.34
C ASN A 189 18.64 -9.85 -0.96
N VAL A 190 18.89 -10.64 0.08
CA VAL A 190 17.90 -11.55 0.67
C VAL A 190 17.07 -10.82 1.73
N LEU A 191 15.85 -11.26 1.97
CA LEU A 191 15.04 -10.73 3.06
C LEU A 191 15.53 -11.30 4.39
N ASP A 192 16.32 -10.52 5.14
CA ASP A 192 16.87 -10.93 6.43
C ASP A 192 16.78 -9.86 7.55
N HIS A 193 16.30 -8.64 7.22
CA HIS A 193 16.05 -7.56 8.19
C HIS A 193 14.60 -7.04 8.10
N LEU A 194 13.81 -7.31 9.13
CA LEU A 194 12.42 -6.89 9.19
C LEU A 194 12.09 -6.19 10.50
N THR A 195 11.42 -5.05 10.42
CA THR A 195 10.84 -4.37 11.58
C THR A 195 9.33 -4.27 11.40
N MET A 196 8.60 -4.68 12.43
CA MET A 196 7.18 -4.50 12.58
C MET A 196 6.94 -3.49 13.70
N ALA A 197 6.27 -2.38 13.38
CA ALA A 197 6.07 -1.27 14.30
C ALA A 197 4.57 -0.97 14.45
N ARG A 198 4.05 -1.03 15.68
CA ARG A 198 2.70 -0.59 15.97
C ARG A 198 2.67 0.82 16.54
N GLY A 199 1.68 1.61 16.12
CA GLY A 199 1.33 2.90 16.69
C GLY A 199 -0.09 2.89 17.23
N HIS A 200 -0.61 4.07 17.55
CA HIS A 200 -2.00 4.24 17.93
C HIS A 200 -2.96 3.79 16.83
N GLY A 201 -3.92 2.94 17.17
CA GLY A 201 -4.91 2.43 16.22
C GLY A 201 -5.77 1.31 16.82
N TYR A 202 -6.93 1.06 16.22
CA TYR A 202 -7.94 0.17 16.77
C TYR A 202 -7.40 -1.22 17.12
N ASN A 203 -6.85 -1.94 16.16
CA ASN A 203 -6.29 -3.28 16.43
C ASN A 203 -4.86 -3.23 16.94
N SER A 204 -4.08 -2.22 16.59
CA SER A 204 -2.72 -2.08 17.09
C SER A 204 -2.66 -1.80 18.60
N GLU A 205 -3.75 -1.33 19.21
CA GLU A 205 -3.87 -1.22 20.67
C GLU A 205 -4.29 -2.52 21.35
N ASP A 206 -4.85 -3.47 20.61
CA ASP A 206 -5.18 -4.81 21.12
C ASP A 206 -3.91 -5.68 21.17
N ARG A 207 -3.45 -5.98 22.39
CA ARG A 207 -2.25 -6.80 22.60
C ARG A 207 -2.41 -8.24 22.11
N GLY A 208 -3.65 -8.77 22.09
CA GLY A 208 -3.94 -10.10 21.57
C GLY A 208 -3.79 -10.13 20.03
N ALA A 209 -4.34 -9.13 19.34
CA ALA A 209 -4.17 -8.99 17.90
C ALA A 209 -2.68 -8.79 17.52
N TRP A 210 -1.97 -7.92 18.24
CA TRP A 210 -0.52 -7.69 18.07
C TRP A 210 0.31 -8.96 18.23
N ALA A 211 0.06 -9.76 19.28
CA ALA A 211 0.73 -11.03 19.49
C ALA A 211 0.37 -12.05 18.42
N GLY A 212 -0.90 -12.11 18.00
CA GLY A 212 -1.36 -13.01 16.94
C GLY A 212 -0.68 -12.74 15.61
N GLU A 213 -0.48 -11.49 15.25
CA GLU A 213 0.18 -11.08 14.01
C GLU A 213 1.68 -11.39 14.02
N GLN A 214 2.38 -11.19 15.14
CA GLN A 214 3.77 -11.62 15.30
C GLN A 214 3.93 -13.12 15.10
N LEU A 215 2.99 -13.92 15.60
CA LEU A 215 2.98 -15.38 15.37
C LEU A 215 2.72 -15.71 13.90
N ALA A 216 1.78 -15.04 13.25
CA ALA A 216 1.50 -15.23 11.82
C ALA A 216 2.72 -14.87 10.95
N LEU A 217 3.42 -13.79 11.29
CA LEU A 217 4.66 -13.39 10.62
C LEU A 217 5.76 -14.44 10.78
N ARG A 218 5.92 -14.99 11.99
CA ARG A 218 6.88 -16.07 12.25
C ARG A 218 6.59 -17.32 11.42
N GLU A 219 5.34 -17.71 11.28
CA GLU A 219 4.93 -18.88 10.50
C GLU A 219 5.15 -18.68 8.99
N GLN A 220 4.99 -17.45 8.49
CA GLN A 220 5.22 -17.11 7.08
C GLN A 220 6.71 -16.92 6.74
N LEU A 221 7.52 -16.40 7.68
CA LEU A 221 8.92 -16.06 7.47
C LEU A 221 9.83 -16.74 8.51
N PRO A 222 9.81 -18.07 8.62
CA PRO A 222 10.58 -18.78 9.66
C PRO A 222 12.11 -18.53 9.53
N SER A 223 12.61 -18.25 8.33
CA SER A 223 14.02 -17.93 8.09
C SER A 223 14.49 -16.64 8.80
N LEU A 224 13.60 -15.69 9.03
CA LEU A 224 13.91 -14.44 9.74
C LEU A 224 14.12 -14.64 11.25
N PHE A 225 13.65 -15.75 11.82
CA PHE A 225 13.79 -16.04 13.25
C PHE A 225 15.02 -16.92 13.54
N GLY A 226 15.94 -17.00 12.58
CA GLY A 226 17.23 -17.67 12.70
C GLY A 226 18.35 -16.74 13.20
N GLN A 227 19.56 -17.30 13.43
CA GLN A 227 20.69 -16.57 14.01
C GLN A 227 21.29 -15.47 13.12
N LYS A 228 21.04 -15.48 11.81
CA LYS A 228 21.65 -14.56 10.84
C LYS A 228 20.72 -13.43 10.41
N ALA A 229 19.48 -13.44 10.86
CA ALA A 229 18.49 -12.44 10.52
C ALA A 229 18.14 -11.55 11.72
N THR A 230 17.57 -10.40 11.44
CA THR A 230 17.14 -9.44 12.47
C THR A 230 15.65 -9.18 12.31
N VAL A 231 14.89 -9.52 13.34
CA VAL A 231 13.47 -9.14 13.45
C VAL A 231 13.28 -8.26 14.68
N LYS A 232 12.65 -7.09 14.49
CA LYS A 232 12.32 -6.18 15.57
C LYS A 232 10.82 -5.99 15.64
N PHE A 233 10.27 -5.99 16.86
CA PHE A 233 8.88 -5.62 17.14
C PHE A 233 8.89 -4.35 18.00
N LEU A 234 8.48 -3.24 17.41
CA LEU A 234 8.47 -1.94 18.06
C LEU A 234 7.05 -1.58 18.51
N ASP A 235 6.92 -1.27 19.78
CA ASP A 235 5.66 -1.01 20.44
C ASP A 235 5.63 0.42 20.96
N PHE A 236 4.70 1.26 20.48
CA PHE A 236 4.56 2.65 20.91
C PHE A 236 4.29 2.81 22.42
N ASP A 237 3.72 1.79 23.07
CA ASP A 237 3.54 1.79 24.52
C ASP A 237 4.87 1.69 25.28
N THR A 238 5.92 1.21 24.63
CA THR A 238 7.27 1.04 25.21
C THR A 238 8.13 2.29 25.02
N PHE A 239 7.91 3.02 23.91
CA PHE A 239 8.70 4.19 23.53
C PHE A 239 7.77 5.41 23.42
N TYR A 240 8.07 6.46 24.21
CA TYR A 240 7.30 7.69 24.13
C TYR A 240 8.20 8.93 24.09
N PRO A 241 8.06 9.77 23.07
CA PRO A 241 7.28 9.57 21.85
C PRO A 241 7.93 8.54 20.92
N ALA A 242 7.11 7.71 20.27
CA ALA A 242 7.57 6.65 19.37
C ALA A 242 8.21 7.20 18.08
N LYS A 243 7.86 8.42 17.68
CA LYS A 243 8.29 9.08 16.43
C LYS A 243 9.78 8.93 16.13
N LEU A 244 10.65 9.29 17.08
CA LEU A 244 12.11 9.28 16.86
C LEU A 244 12.64 7.87 16.68
N VAL A 245 12.10 6.89 17.42
CA VAL A 245 12.50 5.47 17.30
C VAL A 245 12.12 4.95 15.92
N TYR A 246 10.91 5.23 15.44
CA TYR A 246 10.41 4.75 14.16
C TYR A 246 11.08 5.45 12.97
N LEU A 247 11.41 6.73 13.09
CA LEU A 247 12.20 7.42 12.07
C LEU A 247 13.63 6.88 11.99
N ASN A 248 14.27 6.60 13.14
CA ASN A 248 15.60 5.96 13.14
C ASN A 248 15.55 4.58 12.48
N GLU A 249 14.54 3.80 12.75
CA GLU A 249 14.35 2.50 12.11
C GLU A 249 14.14 2.64 10.60
N ALA A 250 13.29 3.57 10.16
CA ALA A 250 13.08 3.84 8.74
C ALA A 250 14.35 4.30 8.00
N MET A 251 15.31 4.89 8.71
CA MET A 251 16.61 5.32 8.18
C MET A 251 17.69 4.23 8.20
N ASP A 252 17.45 3.09 8.83
CA ASP A 252 18.43 1.98 8.89
C ASP A 252 18.76 1.49 7.46
N PRO A 253 20.04 1.57 7.02
CA PRO A 253 20.42 1.17 5.67
C PRO A 253 20.36 -0.35 5.43
N GLN A 254 20.27 -1.15 6.48
CA GLN A 254 20.17 -2.60 6.41
C GLN A 254 18.72 -3.09 6.36
N LEU A 255 17.76 -2.24 6.69
CA LEU A 255 16.37 -2.65 6.81
C LEU A 255 15.76 -2.99 5.44
N ASP A 256 15.27 -4.21 5.30
CA ASP A 256 14.59 -4.71 4.11
C ASP A 256 13.10 -4.35 4.12
N VAL A 257 12.40 -4.70 5.19
CA VAL A 257 10.96 -4.50 5.32
C VAL A 257 10.63 -3.76 6.60
N LEU A 258 9.84 -2.68 6.45
CA LEU A 258 9.23 -1.96 7.55
C LEU A 258 7.70 -2.07 7.45
N LEU A 259 7.09 -2.75 8.40
CA LEU A 259 5.65 -2.95 8.46
C LEU A 259 5.07 -2.09 9.58
N PHE A 260 4.12 -1.23 9.25
CA PHE A 260 3.46 -0.31 10.18
C PHE A 260 2.00 -0.66 10.41
N HIS A 261 1.58 -0.61 11.68
CA HIS A 261 0.19 -0.68 12.12
C HIS A 261 -0.17 0.54 12.96
N HIS A 262 -0.97 1.46 12.44
CA HIS A 262 -1.40 2.67 13.16
C HIS A 262 -2.56 3.37 12.45
N HIS A 263 -3.15 4.37 13.08
CA HIS A 263 -4.05 5.29 12.39
C HIS A 263 -3.27 6.17 11.40
N GLY A 264 -3.92 6.60 10.31
CA GLY A 264 -3.29 7.43 9.31
C GLY A 264 -4.21 8.47 8.68
N ALA A 265 -3.57 9.48 8.10
CA ALA A 265 -4.13 10.47 7.18
C ALA A 265 -3.22 10.53 5.94
N PRO A 266 -3.61 11.23 4.86
CA PRO A 266 -2.75 11.33 3.67
C PRO A 266 -1.34 11.83 3.98
N ASP A 267 -1.20 12.75 4.93
CA ASP A 267 0.01 13.47 5.31
C ASP A 267 0.57 13.11 6.69
N THR A 268 -0.05 12.16 7.41
CA THR A 268 0.28 11.86 8.81
C THR A 268 0.21 10.36 9.12
N GLN A 269 1.22 9.85 9.83
CA GLN A 269 1.19 8.58 10.55
C GLN A 269 0.92 8.89 12.02
N TYR A 270 -0.25 8.51 12.54
CA TYR A 270 -0.62 8.71 13.95
C TYR A 270 -0.04 7.58 14.80
N LEU A 271 1.08 7.85 15.45
CA LEU A 271 1.86 6.86 16.19
C LEU A 271 1.53 6.79 17.67
N ASN A 272 1.29 7.96 18.27
CA ASN A 272 1.08 8.07 19.70
C ASN A 272 -0.36 8.44 20.00
N GLY A 273 -1.06 7.58 20.74
CA GLY A 273 -2.34 7.91 21.32
C GLY A 273 -2.20 8.83 22.54
N ASN A 274 -3.25 8.92 23.32
CA ASN A 274 -3.18 9.60 24.62
C ASN A 274 -2.37 8.74 25.58
N GLN A 275 -1.17 9.20 25.93
CA GLN A 275 -0.35 8.50 26.92
C GLN A 275 -1.09 8.38 28.25
N ALA A 276 -1.07 7.20 28.83
CA ALA A 276 -1.53 7.00 30.19
C ALA A 276 -0.67 7.82 31.15
N VAL A 277 -1.29 8.66 31.94
CA VAL A 277 -0.59 9.53 32.90
C VAL A 277 -1.12 9.31 34.32
N SER A 278 -0.24 9.37 35.29
CA SER A 278 -0.61 9.32 36.70
C SER A 278 -0.91 10.74 37.24
N GLY A 279 -2.04 10.87 37.90
CA GLY A 279 -2.43 12.11 38.55
C GLY A 279 -3.43 12.97 37.77
N VAL A 280 -4.25 13.68 38.53
CA VAL A 280 -5.39 14.46 38.02
C VAL A 280 -4.93 15.59 37.11
N GLU A 281 -3.87 16.29 37.47
CA GLU A 281 -3.36 17.46 36.75
C GLU A 281 -2.85 17.09 35.34
N ALA A 282 -2.10 15.99 35.21
CA ALA A 282 -1.63 15.49 33.94
C ALA A 282 -2.78 14.99 33.08
N SER A 283 -3.78 14.32 33.66
CA SER A 283 -5.01 13.87 32.97
C SER A 283 -5.80 15.07 32.41
N ILE A 284 -6.00 16.12 33.21
CA ILE A 284 -6.66 17.37 32.79
C ILE A 284 -5.90 18.00 31.61
N LYS A 285 -4.56 18.05 31.66
CA LYS A 285 -3.74 18.60 30.58
C LYS A 285 -3.95 17.84 29.25
N ASN A 286 -4.03 16.49 29.30
CA ASN A 286 -4.31 15.68 28.11
C ASN A 286 -5.72 15.92 27.57
N ILE A 287 -6.73 15.98 28.46
CA ILE A 287 -8.12 16.28 28.08
C ILE A 287 -8.20 17.66 27.41
N LYS A 288 -7.53 18.66 27.94
CA LYS A 288 -7.52 20.02 27.36
C LYS A 288 -6.91 20.02 25.97
N ARG A 289 -5.78 19.35 25.72
CA ARG A 289 -5.19 19.24 24.38
C ARG A 289 -6.15 18.62 23.38
N TYR A 290 -6.80 17.53 23.76
CA TYR A 290 -7.84 16.91 22.93
C TYR A 290 -8.98 17.89 22.59
N LEU A 291 -9.48 18.60 23.61
CA LEU A 291 -10.53 19.62 23.47
C LEU A 291 -10.10 20.74 22.53
N HIS A 292 -8.89 21.27 22.68
CA HIS A 292 -8.38 22.36 21.84
C HIS A 292 -8.37 21.95 20.37
N ALA A 293 -7.88 20.76 20.04
CA ALA A 293 -7.87 20.25 18.66
C ALA A 293 -9.29 20.11 18.10
N LYS A 294 -10.21 19.50 18.85
CA LYS A 294 -11.61 19.27 18.42
C LYS A 294 -12.42 20.56 18.28
N VAL A 295 -12.25 21.50 19.24
CA VAL A 295 -12.91 22.81 19.20
C VAL A 295 -12.42 23.62 18.00
N ALA A 296 -11.10 23.69 17.78
CA ALA A 296 -10.52 24.41 16.65
C ALA A 296 -10.97 23.84 15.29
N GLU A 297 -11.02 22.50 15.15
CA GLU A 297 -11.51 21.84 13.94
C GLU A 297 -12.99 22.18 13.67
N ARG A 298 -13.85 22.04 14.69
CA ARG A 298 -15.28 22.32 14.56
C ARG A 298 -15.57 23.80 14.30
N ALA A 299 -14.79 24.68 14.92
CA ALA A 299 -14.95 26.13 14.77
C ALA A 299 -14.81 26.61 13.31
N LYS A 300 -13.99 25.93 12.51
CA LYS A 300 -13.87 26.21 11.07
C LYS A 300 -15.17 26.03 10.30
N LYS A 301 -16.08 25.17 10.81
CA LYS A 301 -17.36 24.83 10.15
C LYS A 301 -18.54 25.60 10.72
N VAL A 302 -18.58 25.83 12.04
CA VAL A 302 -19.77 26.35 12.73
C VAL A 302 -19.51 27.62 13.55
N GLY A 303 -18.29 28.14 13.55
CA GLY A 303 -17.87 29.29 14.37
C GLY A 303 -17.41 28.90 15.78
N ALA A 304 -16.63 29.78 16.40
CA ALA A 304 -15.95 29.52 17.67
C ALA A 304 -16.93 29.25 18.82
N ASP A 305 -17.91 30.15 19.05
CA ASP A 305 -18.84 30.01 20.18
C ASP A 305 -19.71 28.76 20.10
N SER A 306 -20.20 28.42 18.89
CA SER A 306 -20.97 27.18 18.66
C SER A 306 -20.13 25.93 18.92
N ALA A 307 -18.83 25.94 18.56
CA ALA A 307 -17.93 24.82 18.82
C ALA A 307 -17.64 24.67 20.32
N VAL A 308 -17.39 25.78 21.03
CA VAL A 308 -17.16 25.82 22.48
C VAL A 308 -18.37 25.26 23.23
N SER A 309 -19.56 25.82 22.99
CA SER A 309 -20.77 25.39 23.68
C SER A 309 -21.11 23.92 23.40
N TYR A 310 -20.88 23.45 22.18
CA TYR A 310 -21.09 22.05 21.83
C TYR A 310 -20.22 21.10 22.64
N TYR A 311 -18.90 21.32 22.68
CA TYR A 311 -17.98 20.42 23.38
C TYR A 311 -18.06 20.55 24.90
N ALA A 312 -18.25 21.75 25.43
CA ALA A 312 -18.46 21.95 26.86
C ALA A 312 -19.68 21.17 27.36
N LYS A 313 -20.80 21.22 26.64
CA LYS A 313 -22.01 20.48 26.98
C LYS A 313 -21.87 18.97 26.76
N GLN A 314 -21.30 18.55 25.61
CA GLN A 314 -21.18 17.13 25.26
C GLN A 314 -20.29 16.36 26.23
N LEU A 315 -19.19 16.96 26.68
CA LEU A 315 -18.20 16.33 27.54
C LEU A 315 -18.30 16.76 29.01
N ASN A 316 -19.30 17.60 29.33
CA ASN A 316 -19.52 18.12 30.66
C ASN A 316 -18.25 18.77 31.29
N VAL A 317 -17.58 19.66 30.54
CA VAL A 317 -16.38 20.37 30.94
C VAL A 317 -16.61 21.88 30.96
N PRO A 318 -15.82 22.66 31.70
CA PRO A 318 -15.91 24.11 31.70
C PRO A 318 -15.69 24.71 30.31
N GLU A 319 -16.51 25.67 29.89
CA GLU A 319 -16.32 26.40 28.62
C GLU A 319 -14.94 27.04 28.51
N SER A 320 -14.37 27.50 29.66
CA SER A 320 -13.02 28.06 29.70
C SER A 320 -11.97 27.12 29.12
N TRP A 321 -12.09 25.81 29.35
CA TRP A 321 -11.19 24.80 28.76
C TRP A 321 -11.29 24.72 27.24
N CYS A 322 -12.50 24.86 26.72
CA CYS A 322 -12.73 24.87 25.27
C CYS A 322 -12.23 26.17 24.63
N ARG A 323 -12.39 27.31 25.32
CA ARG A 323 -11.95 28.63 24.82
C ARG A 323 -10.44 28.77 24.73
N GLU A 324 -9.67 28.05 25.55
CA GLU A 324 -8.22 27.95 25.45
C GLU A 324 -7.73 27.53 24.04
N ALA A 325 -8.56 26.88 23.26
CA ALA A 325 -8.27 26.51 21.84
C ALA A 325 -7.95 27.72 20.94
N PHE A 326 -8.34 28.92 21.34
CA PHE A 326 -8.13 30.16 20.56
C PHE A 326 -7.02 31.06 21.15
N ASP A 327 -6.40 30.65 22.23
CA ASP A 327 -5.22 31.36 22.80
C ASP A 327 -3.98 31.03 21.94
N PRO A 328 -3.30 32.03 21.34
CA PRO A 328 -2.14 31.81 20.50
C PRO A 328 -0.97 31.10 21.21
N THR A 329 -0.80 31.35 22.52
CA THR A 329 0.27 30.71 23.29
C THR A 329 -0.01 29.22 23.49
N ILE A 330 -1.26 28.90 23.79
CA ILE A 330 -1.72 27.51 23.95
C ILE A 330 -1.67 26.76 22.60
N GLN A 331 -2.13 27.41 21.54
CA GLN A 331 -2.05 26.83 20.17
C GLN A 331 -0.60 26.49 19.81
N ARG A 332 0.34 27.41 20.05
CA ARG A 332 1.75 27.16 19.75
C ARG A 332 2.31 26.00 20.58
N ARG A 333 2.02 25.98 21.88
CA ARG A 333 2.44 24.88 22.76
C ARG A 333 1.89 23.54 22.32
N ASP A 334 0.60 23.48 21.99
CA ASP A 334 -0.07 22.24 21.59
C ASP A 334 0.40 21.80 20.19
N SER A 335 0.71 22.73 19.27
CA SER A 335 1.32 22.42 17.98
C SER A 335 2.73 21.86 18.11
N LEU A 336 3.57 22.40 18.97
CA LEU A 336 4.91 21.85 19.24
C LEU A 336 4.82 20.44 19.84
N PHE A 337 3.90 20.25 20.79
CA PHE A 337 3.66 18.92 21.35
C PHE A 337 3.21 17.94 20.27
N ALA A 338 2.26 18.33 19.40
CA ALA A 338 1.76 17.47 18.31
C ALA A 338 2.88 17.12 17.31
N ALA A 339 3.77 18.06 17.00
CA ALA A 339 4.91 17.83 16.11
C ALA A 339 5.84 16.70 16.57
N ASP A 340 5.93 16.47 17.90
CA ASP A 340 6.75 15.41 18.47
C ASP A 340 6.04 14.04 18.58
N GLN A 341 4.72 14.00 18.31
CA GLN A 341 3.93 12.79 18.52
C GLN A 341 3.90 11.87 17.28
N ASP A 342 3.76 12.45 16.10
CA ASP A 342 3.41 11.76 14.88
C ASP A 342 4.39 12.06 13.76
N ILE A 343 4.49 11.17 12.78
CA ILE A 343 5.32 11.38 11.57
C ILE A 343 4.47 12.09 10.53
N TYR A 344 4.98 13.22 10.04
CA TYR A 344 4.38 14.03 8.98
C TYR A 344 5.19 13.93 7.69
N THR A 345 4.56 14.23 6.54
CA THR A 345 5.28 14.31 5.26
C THR A 345 6.47 15.28 5.32
N SER A 346 6.33 16.39 6.07
CA SER A 346 7.40 17.37 6.28
C SER A 346 8.65 16.81 6.98
N ASP A 347 8.51 15.84 7.87
CA ASP A 347 9.65 15.13 8.47
C ASP A 347 10.37 14.30 7.43
N LEU A 348 9.60 13.53 6.64
CA LEU A 348 10.12 12.60 5.64
C LEU A 348 10.82 13.32 4.47
N HIS A 349 10.39 14.54 4.12
CA HIS A 349 11.04 15.34 3.09
C HIS A 349 12.49 15.73 3.42
N GLN A 350 12.88 15.67 4.68
CA GLN A 350 14.21 16.05 5.18
C GLN A 350 15.08 14.84 5.53
N LEU A 351 14.52 13.63 5.50
CA LEU A 351 15.19 12.40 5.91
C LEU A 351 15.54 11.52 4.70
N LYS A 352 16.36 10.51 4.96
CA LYS A 352 16.72 9.46 4.00
C LYS A 352 16.18 8.14 4.52
N THR A 353 14.99 7.76 4.07
CA THR A 353 14.41 6.46 4.43
C THR A 353 15.07 5.35 3.63
N ASN A 354 15.51 4.30 4.30
CA ASN A 354 16.34 3.24 3.71
C ASN A 354 15.68 1.85 3.68
N ALA A 355 14.61 1.63 4.46
CA ALA A 355 13.82 0.42 4.34
C ALA A 355 13.43 0.19 2.87
N ARG A 356 13.85 -0.93 2.28
CA ARG A 356 13.64 -1.21 0.84
C ARG A 356 12.17 -1.23 0.47
N PHE A 357 11.38 -1.84 1.34
CA PHE A 357 9.93 -1.96 1.20
C PHE A 357 9.23 -1.53 2.49
N VAL A 358 8.20 -0.67 2.38
CA VAL A 358 7.39 -0.25 3.52
C VAL A 358 5.93 -0.62 3.29
N LEU A 359 5.33 -1.29 4.26
CA LEU A 359 3.92 -1.65 4.24
C LEU A 359 3.17 -0.86 5.32
N PHE A 360 2.13 -0.10 4.89
CA PHE A 360 1.28 0.66 5.79
C PHE A 360 -0.08 -0.03 5.96
N ASP A 361 -0.26 -0.70 7.10
CA ASP A 361 -1.58 -1.07 7.57
C ASP A 361 -2.19 0.13 8.32
N ALA A 362 -2.58 1.12 7.54
CA ALA A 362 -3.04 2.42 8.01
C ALA A 362 -4.00 3.07 7.01
N CYS A 363 -4.96 3.84 7.53
CA CYS A 363 -5.85 4.65 6.70
C CYS A 363 -5.06 5.69 5.89
N PHE A 364 -5.40 5.89 4.65
CA PHE A 364 -4.95 6.98 3.77
C PHE A 364 -3.45 7.10 3.49
N ASN A 365 -2.57 6.35 4.11
CA ASN A 365 -1.12 6.54 3.92
C ASN A 365 -0.65 6.23 2.50
N GLY A 366 -1.43 5.47 1.72
CA GLY A 366 -1.24 5.23 0.28
C GLY A 366 -1.97 6.20 -0.64
N SER A 367 -2.31 7.41 -0.21
CA SER A 367 -3.11 8.41 -0.96
C SER A 367 -2.37 9.02 -2.14
N PHE A 368 -1.91 8.22 -3.09
CA PHE A 368 -1.16 8.66 -4.28
C PHE A 368 -1.90 9.74 -5.11
N HIS A 369 -3.20 9.87 -4.95
CA HIS A 369 -4.03 10.87 -5.61
C HIS A 369 -3.87 12.28 -4.99
N ALA A 370 -3.38 12.37 -3.76
CA ALA A 370 -3.02 13.63 -3.13
C ALA A 370 -1.72 14.20 -3.72
N ASP A 371 -1.54 15.51 -3.60
CA ASP A 371 -0.38 16.22 -4.13
C ASP A 371 0.88 15.91 -3.29
N ASP A 372 0.72 15.75 -1.97
CA ASP A 372 1.73 15.23 -1.03
C ASP A 372 1.10 14.12 -0.18
N ASN A 373 1.88 13.06 0.12
CA ASN A 373 1.38 11.93 0.91
C ASN A 373 2.51 11.11 1.54
N ILE A 374 2.19 10.37 2.59
CA ILE A 374 3.16 9.57 3.37
C ILE A 374 3.90 8.57 2.48
N ALA A 375 3.21 7.71 1.74
CA ALA A 375 3.85 6.69 0.91
C ALA A 375 4.83 7.29 -0.11
N GLY A 376 4.44 8.36 -0.80
CA GLY A 376 5.29 9.09 -1.72
C GLY A 376 6.49 9.75 -1.02
N SER A 377 6.31 10.27 0.19
CA SER A 377 7.39 10.92 0.96
C SER A 377 8.48 9.94 1.37
N TYR A 378 8.16 8.66 1.61
CA TYR A 378 9.16 7.60 1.77
C TYR A 378 9.94 7.32 0.48
N LEU A 379 9.30 7.49 -0.68
CA LEU A 379 9.91 7.16 -1.97
C LEU A 379 10.76 8.30 -2.56
N PHE A 380 10.25 9.54 -2.51
CA PHE A 380 10.84 10.67 -3.22
C PHE A 380 11.88 11.45 -2.40
N ASN A 381 12.40 10.87 -1.34
CA ASN A 381 13.59 11.34 -0.62
C ASN A 381 14.88 10.68 -1.13
N ASP A 382 16.03 11.08 -0.57
CA ASP A 382 17.37 10.61 -1.00
C ASP A 382 17.80 9.27 -0.38
N GLY A 383 16.91 8.58 0.31
CA GLY A 383 17.15 7.24 0.86
C GLY A 383 16.99 6.13 -0.19
N ASN A 384 16.89 4.89 0.28
CA ASN A 384 16.88 3.70 -0.56
C ASN A 384 15.52 2.98 -0.64
N THR A 385 14.44 3.57 -0.14
CA THR A 385 13.09 2.99 -0.25
C THR A 385 12.66 2.93 -1.72
N ILE A 386 12.25 1.72 -2.17
CA ILE A 386 11.91 1.41 -3.57
C ILE A 386 10.40 1.31 -3.76
N ALA A 387 9.70 0.68 -2.83
CA ALA A 387 8.27 0.46 -2.94
C ALA A 387 7.59 0.61 -1.57
N THR A 388 6.32 1.02 -1.61
CA THR A 388 5.44 1.00 -0.45
C THR A 388 4.10 0.38 -0.82
N ILE A 389 3.38 -0.18 0.15
CA ILE A 389 1.97 -0.55 0.01
C ILE A 389 1.17 0.23 1.04
N GLY A 390 0.01 0.78 0.64
CA GLY A 390 -0.88 1.48 1.55
C GLY A 390 -2.27 1.75 0.98
N GLY A 391 -3.20 2.09 1.86
CA GLY A 391 -4.58 2.39 1.52
C GLY A 391 -4.80 3.82 1.04
N THR A 392 -5.61 4.00 -0.02
CA THR A 392 -6.00 5.32 -0.53
C THR A 392 -7.16 5.95 0.24
N VAL A 393 -7.87 5.18 1.04
CA VAL A 393 -8.98 5.58 1.93
C VAL A 393 -8.85 4.87 3.27
N ASN A 394 -9.89 4.91 4.12
CA ASN A 394 -9.92 4.17 5.37
C ASN A 394 -9.67 2.67 5.15
N ALA A 395 -8.91 2.06 6.04
CA ALA A 395 -8.64 0.63 6.08
C ALA A 395 -8.95 0.06 7.47
N LEU A 396 -9.33 -1.21 7.52
CA LEU A 396 -9.40 -1.98 8.77
C LEU A 396 -8.08 -2.70 8.98
N GLN A 397 -7.45 -2.45 10.11
CA GLN A 397 -6.17 -3.06 10.50
C GLN A 397 -6.27 -4.56 10.83
N ASP A 398 -7.47 -5.12 10.95
CA ASP A 398 -7.72 -6.55 11.13
C ASP A 398 -7.85 -7.32 9.79
N LYS A 399 -7.67 -6.63 8.68
CA LYS A 399 -7.64 -7.19 7.32
C LYS A 399 -6.20 -7.20 6.85
N TRP A 400 -5.45 -8.16 7.29
CA TRP A 400 -4.00 -8.25 7.16
C TRP A 400 -3.50 -7.98 5.73
N PRO A 401 -2.86 -6.85 5.49
CA PRO A 401 -2.29 -6.53 4.18
C PRO A 401 -1.03 -7.33 3.88
N ASP A 402 -0.53 -8.07 4.86
CA ASP A 402 0.67 -8.91 4.81
C ASP A 402 0.37 -10.38 4.45
N GLU A 403 -0.84 -10.69 3.98
CA GLU A 403 -1.15 -12.01 3.43
C GLU A 403 -0.14 -12.41 2.36
N PHE A 404 0.43 -13.61 2.48
CA PHE A 404 1.50 -14.12 1.60
C PHE A 404 2.84 -13.36 1.68
N ILE A 405 3.08 -12.60 2.75
CA ILE A 405 4.35 -11.88 2.93
C ILE A 405 5.55 -12.85 2.94
N GLY A 406 5.34 -14.09 3.38
CA GLY A 406 6.35 -15.16 3.33
C GLY A 406 6.89 -15.43 1.92
N LEU A 407 6.08 -15.23 0.88
CA LEU A 407 6.51 -15.39 -0.50
C LEU A 407 7.51 -14.31 -0.96
N LEU A 408 7.68 -13.20 -0.24
CA LEU A 408 8.73 -12.22 -0.53
C LEU A 408 10.14 -12.85 -0.37
N ALA A 409 10.33 -13.74 0.60
CA ALA A 409 11.59 -14.47 0.79
C ALA A 409 11.89 -15.49 -0.34
N THR A 410 10.90 -15.81 -1.17
CA THR A 410 11.05 -16.67 -2.37
C THR A 410 11.19 -15.85 -3.66
N GLY A 411 11.50 -14.57 -3.56
CA GLY A 411 11.66 -13.70 -4.71
C GLY A 411 10.35 -13.22 -5.35
N MET A 412 9.21 -13.32 -4.65
CA MET A 412 7.96 -12.75 -5.14
C MET A 412 8.07 -11.22 -5.25
N ARG A 413 7.61 -10.67 -6.38
CA ARG A 413 7.54 -9.21 -6.57
C ARG A 413 6.48 -8.59 -5.67
N VAL A 414 6.77 -7.42 -5.10
CA VAL A 414 5.83 -6.71 -4.19
C VAL A 414 4.49 -6.40 -4.88
N GLY A 415 4.49 -6.24 -6.20
CA GLY A 415 3.26 -6.12 -6.97
C GLY A 415 2.33 -7.33 -6.83
N ASN A 416 2.90 -8.55 -6.82
CA ASN A 416 2.14 -9.77 -6.60
C ASN A 416 1.62 -9.87 -5.16
N LEU A 417 2.37 -9.42 -4.15
CA LEU A 417 1.87 -9.35 -2.77
C LEU A 417 0.56 -8.52 -2.73
N ASN A 418 0.58 -7.31 -3.29
CA ASN A 418 -0.60 -6.45 -3.32
C ASN A 418 -1.73 -6.99 -4.22
N ARG A 419 -1.42 -7.79 -5.25
CA ARG A 419 -2.41 -8.41 -6.14
C ARG A 419 -3.38 -9.31 -5.37
N PHE A 420 -2.90 -9.97 -4.32
CA PHE A 420 -3.70 -10.87 -3.49
C PHE A 420 -4.35 -10.20 -2.28
N ASN A 421 -4.01 -8.94 -2.01
CA ASN A 421 -4.78 -8.09 -1.12
C ASN A 421 -6.12 -7.75 -1.79
N GLY A 422 -7.20 -8.28 -1.25
CA GLY A 422 -8.53 -8.27 -1.86
C GLY A 422 -9.32 -6.97 -1.71
N TYR A 423 -8.66 -5.81 -1.57
CA TYR A 423 -9.32 -4.52 -1.30
C TYR A 423 -9.03 -3.46 -2.36
N LEU A 424 -10.07 -2.64 -2.66
CA LEU A 424 -9.99 -1.55 -3.64
C LEU A 424 -8.97 -0.47 -3.26
N GLU A 425 -8.82 -0.20 -1.98
CA GLU A 425 -7.97 0.87 -1.45
C GLU A 425 -6.48 0.53 -1.44
N SER A 426 -6.09 -0.73 -1.52
CA SER A 426 -4.70 -1.14 -1.37
C SER A 426 -3.91 -1.05 -2.68
N HIS A 427 -2.78 -0.32 -2.67
CA HIS A 427 -1.95 -0.06 -3.85
C HIS A 427 -0.47 -0.13 -3.54
N VAL A 428 0.31 -0.56 -4.53
CA VAL A 428 1.76 -0.32 -4.55
C VAL A 428 2.02 1.10 -5.04
N ILE A 429 2.75 1.87 -4.25
CA ILE A 429 3.32 3.15 -4.65
C ILE A 429 4.84 2.92 -4.80
N GLY A 430 5.38 3.23 -5.98
CA GLY A 430 6.75 2.90 -6.35
C GLY A 430 6.86 1.76 -7.36
N ASP A 431 8.00 1.07 -7.37
CA ASP A 431 8.31 -0.02 -8.29
C ASP A 431 7.63 -1.34 -7.89
N PRO A 432 6.60 -1.81 -8.60
CA PRO A 432 5.94 -3.07 -8.28
C PRO A 432 6.76 -4.31 -8.67
N THR A 433 7.85 -4.13 -9.43
CA THR A 433 8.73 -5.23 -9.84
C THR A 433 9.82 -5.53 -8.82
N PHE A 434 9.95 -4.72 -7.76
CA PHE A 434 10.92 -4.97 -6.70
C PHE A 434 10.67 -6.35 -6.05
N HIS A 435 11.74 -7.07 -5.78
CA HIS A 435 11.74 -8.35 -5.08
C HIS A 435 13.08 -8.56 -4.35
N PHE A 436 13.07 -9.42 -3.36
CA PHE A 436 14.27 -9.93 -2.72
C PHE A 436 14.80 -11.15 -3.49
N THR A 437 16.03 -11.53 -3.23
CA THR A 437 16.62 -12.75 -3.79
C THR A 437 16.05 -13.98 -3.09
N ASP A 438 15.65 -14.98 -3.87
CA ASP A 438 15.21 -16.27 -3.32
C ASP A 438 16.40 -17.02 -2.70
N ASN A 439 16.36 -17.16 -1.38
CA ASN A 439 17.30 -17.97 -0.62
C ASN A 439 16.63 -19.19 0.07
N VAL A 440 15.32 -19.36 -0.14
CA VAL A 440 14.50 -20.36 0.56
C VAL A 440 14.28 -21.59 -0.33
N HIS A 441 13.97 -21.38 -1.60
CA HIS A 441 13.70 -22.48 -2.54
C HIS A 441 14.12 -22.11 -3.98
N PRO A 442 15.42 -21.95 -4.23
CA PRO A 442 15.92 -21.64 -5.57
C PRO A 442 15.45 -22.67 -6.61
N GLY A 443 14.92 -22.19 -7.71
CA GLY A 443 14.43 -23.04 -8.81
C GLY A 443 12.91 -23.09 -8.97
N PHE A 444 12.12 -22.55 -8.03
CA PHE A 444 10.68 -22.32 -8.22
C PHE A 444 10.38 -20.83 -8.28
N SER A 445 10.10 -20.31 -9.46
CA SER A 445 9.70 -18.92 -9.62
C SER A 445 8.20 -18.74 -9.37
N VAL A 446 7.85 -18.22 -8.20
CA VAL A 446 6.46 -17.90 -7.86
C VAL A 446 5.86 -16.87 -8.83
N ASN A 447 6.67 -15.91 -9.33
CA ASN A 447 6.21 -14.90 -10.29
C ASN A 447 5.80 -15.53 -11.64
N LEU A 448 6.61 -16.46 -12.17
CA LEU A 448 6.27 -17.18 -13.39
C LEU A 448 5.08 -18.11 -13.18
N ALA A 449 4.99 -18.79 -12.05
CA ALA A 449 3.84 -19.63 -11.70
C ALA A 449 2.54 -18.81 -11.72
N LEU A 450 2.54 -17.64 -11.09
CA LEU A 450 1.38 -16.74 -11.04
C LEU A 450 1.02 -16.13 -12.40
N SER A 451 2.01 -15.88 -13.26
CA SER A 451 1.78 -15.22 -14.56
C SER A 451 1.41 -16.20 -15.67
N LEU A 452 2.07 -17.35 -15.71
CA LEU A 452 1.88 -18.34 -16.79
C LEU A 452 0.79 -19.37 -16.47
N HIS A 453 0.53 -19.62 -15.18
CA HIS A 453 -0.44 -20.63 -14.72
C HIS A 453 -1.56 -20.00 -13.87
N HIS A 454 -1.87 -18.72 -14.10
CA HIS A 454 -2.97 -18.07 -13.39
C HIS A 454 -4.28 -18.85 -13.58
N ARG A 455 -4.87 -19.33 -12.47
CA ARG A 455 -6.08 -20.15 -12.45
C ARG A 455 -5.97 -21.48 -13.22
N ASP A 456 -4.76 -22.00 -13.47
CA ASP A 456 -4.55 -23.34 -14.03
C ASP A 456 -4.69 -24.39 -12.93
N ALA A 457 -5.89 -24.95 -12.80
CA ALA A 457 -6.18 -25.93 -11.75
C ALA A 457 -5.24 -27.15 -11.77
N LYS A 458 -4.83 -27.64 -12.95
CA LYS A 458 -3.92 -28.79 -13.07
C LYS A 458 -2.53 -28.48 -12.49
N PHE A 459 -1.99 -27.32 -12.80
CA PHE A 459 -0.71 -26.86 -12.27
C PHE A 459 -0.79 -26.69 -10.74
N TRP A 460 -1.79 -25.96 -10.24
CA TRP A 460 -1.91 -25.64 -8.82
C TRP A 460 -2.26 -26.83 -7.94
N MET A 461 -2.96 -27.86 -8.47
CA MET A 461 -3.14 -29.13 -7.76
C MET A 461 -1.81 -29.82 -7.43
N GLN A 462 -0.81 -29.72 -8.31
CA GLN A 462 0.54 -30.25 -8.04
C GLN A 462 1.25 -29.46 -6.92
N GLN A 463 1.04 -28.13 -6.88
CA GLN A 463 1.67 -27.24 -5.89
C GLN A 463 1.09 -27.41 -4.46
N LEU A 464 -0.02 -28.12 -4.28
CA LEU A 464 -0.52 -28.49 -2.94
C LEU A 464 0.44 -29.38 -2.13
N ASN A 465 1.43 -29.97 -2.77
CA ASN A 465 2.49 -30.78 -2.14
C ASN A 465 3.85 -30.09 -2.18
N HIS A 466 3.89 -28.79 -2.50
CA HIS A 466 5.13 -28.00 -2.51
C HIS A 466 5.76 -27.99 -1.09
N PRO A 467 7.09 -28.03 -0.94
CA PRO A 467 7.73 -28.01 0.38
C PRO A 467 7.47 -26.73 1.19
N LEU A 468 7.18 -25.60 0.52
CA LEU A 468 6.88 -24.32 1.18
C LEU A 468 5.37 -24.18 1.45
N PRO A 469 4.96 -23.99 2.72
CA PRO A 469 3.54 -23.80 3.09
C PRO A 469 2.88 -22.61 2.39
N ASP A 470 3.60 -21.50 2.19
CA ASP A 470 3.07 -20.32 1.50
C ASP A 470 2.73 -20.61 0.03
N VAL A 471 3.49 -21.46 -0.64
CA VAL A 471 3.17 -21.92 -2.02
C VAL A 471 1.95 -22.83 -2.00
N GLN A 472 1.80 -23.71 -1.00
CA GLN A 472 0.58 -24.53 -0.84
C GLN A 472 -0.66 -23.66 -0.59
N ALA A 473 -0.54 -22.62 0.27
CA ALA A 473 -1.61 -21.66 0.54
C ALA A 473 -1.98 -20.89 -0.74
N MET A 474 -0.99 -20.43 -1.49
CA MET A 474 -1.21 -19.79 -2.80
C MET A 474 -1.89 -20.75 -3.80
N ALA A 475 -1.56 -22.03 -3.78
CA ALA A 475 -2.21 -23.03 -4.61
C ALA A 475 -3.71 -23.17 -4.27
N LEU A 476 -4.07 -23.15 -2.98
CA LEU A 476 -5.48 -23.13 -2.56
C LEU A 476 -6.21 -21.90 -3.09
N ARG A 477 -5.59 -20.71 -2.99
CA ARG A 477 -6.15 -19.47 -3.54
C ARG A 477 -6.37 -19.56 -5.04
N GLN A 478 -5.41 -20.04 -5.80
CA GLN A 478 -5.51 -20.16 -7.25
C GLN A 478 -6.56 -21.21 -7.69
N LEU A 479 -6.69 -22.32 -6.96
CA LEU A 479 -7.74 -23.30 -7.20
C LEU A 479 -9.13 -22.72 -6.93
N TRP A 480 -9.28 -21.95 -5.85
CA TRP A 480 -10.53 -21.24 -5.55
C TRP A 480 -10.89 -20.24 -6.68
N LEU A 481 -9.91 -19.42 -7.11
CA LEU A 481 -10.10 -18.45 -8.20
C LEU A 481 -10.39 -19.11 -9.55
N SER A 482 -9.92 -20.33 -9.78
CA SER A 482 -10.19 -21.10 -11.01
C SER A 482 -11.61 -21.67 -11.09
N GLY A 483 -12.34 -21.66 -9.96
CA GLY A 483 -13.64 -22.34 -9.85
C GLY A 483 -13.51 -23.87 -9.89
N TYR A 484 -12.39 -24.43 -9.44
CA TYR A 484 -12.20 -25.89 -9.41
C TYR A 484 -13.31 -26.58 -8.60
N ARG A 485 -13.95 -27.56 -9.22
CA ARG A 485 -15.22 -28.15 -8.72
C ARG A 485 -15.12 -28.71 -7.30
N GLU A 486 -14.00 -29.30 -6.94
CA GLU A 486 -13.79 -29.95 -5.64
C GLU A 486 -13.14 -29.03 -4.59
N THR A 487 -13.09 -27.71 -4.86
CA THR A 487 -12.37 -26.75 -4.02
C THR A 487 -12.87 -26.80 -2.57
N GLN A 488 -14.18 -26.82 -2.33
CA GLN A 488 -14.72 -26.80 -0.97
C GLN A 488 -14.28 -28.04 -0.16
N GLN A 489 -14.32 -29.22 -0.77
CA GLN A 489 -13.87 -30.47 -0.11
C GLN A 489 -12.35 -30.40 0.17
N LEU A 490 -11.58 -29.89 -0.78
CA LEU A 490 -10.15 -29.72 -0.66
C LEU A 490 -9.78 -28.75 0.48
N LEU A 491 -10.43 -27.60 0.54
CA LEU A 491 -10.24 -26.60 1.60
C LEU A 491 -10.57 -27.18 2.98
N THR A 492 -11.72 -27.87 3.12
CA THR A 492 -12.11 -28.53 4.36
C THR A 492 -11.07 -29.58 4.79
N LYS A 493 -10.59 -30.40 3.83
CA LYS A 493 -9.53 -31.38 4.10
C LYS A 493 -8.25 -30.70 4.59
N LYS A 494 -7.76 -29.69 3.86
CA LYS A 494 -6.51 -28.98 4.22
C LYS A 494 -6.62 -28.24 5.56
N TYR A 495 -7.76 -27.62 5.85
CA TYR A 495 -8.02 -27.01 7.17
C TYR A 495 -7.89 -28.03 8.32
N ASN A 496 -8.46 -29.23 8.16
CA ASN A 496 -8.46 -30.24 9.21
C ASN A 496 -7.16 -31.04 9.32
N THR A 497 -6.39 -31.17 8.24
CA THR A 497 -5.26 -32.14 8.19
C THR A 497 -3.89 -31.52 8.02
N SER A 498 -3.78 -30.26 7.54
CA SER A 498 -2.48 -29.62 7.41
C SER A 498 -1.87 -29.34 8.79
N LYS A 499 -0.56 -29.56 8.91
CA LYS A 499 0.21 -29.17 10.09
C LYS A 499 0.61 -27.69 10.03
N ASP A 500 0.65 -27.12 8.83
CA ASP A 500 1.11 -25.76 8.59
C ASP A 500 0.01 -24.76 8.87
N PHE A 501 0.26 -23.81 9.75
CA PHE A 501 -0.67 -22.74 10.11
C PHE A 501 -1.12 -21.93 8.91
N VAL A 502 -0.16 -21.50 8.07
CA VAL A 502 -0.42 -20.68 6.86
C VAL A 502 -1.44 -21.36 5.92
N VAL A 503 -1.26 -22.68 5.68
CA VAL A 503 -2.18 -23.47 4.83
C VAL A 503 -3.58 -23.58 5.44
N ARG A 504 -3.65 -23.79 6.77
CA ARG A 504 -4.93 -23.89 7.47
C ARG A 504 -5.68 -22.56 7.46
N MET A 505 -4.97 -21.44 7.70
CA MET A 505 -5.57 -20.11 7.73
C MET A 505 -6.11 -19.71 6.35
N GLU A 506 -5.36 -19.98 5.29
CA GLU A 506 -5.84 -19.73 3.93
C GLU A 506 -7.07 -20.58 3.59
N ALA A 507 -7.05 -21.86 3.96
CA ALA A 507 -8.20 -22.75 3.77
C ALA A 507 -9.44 -22.25 4.53
N LEU A 508 -9.29 -21.81 5.79
CA LEU A 508 -10.39 -21.25 6.60
C LEU A 508 -10.95 -19.97 5.97
N LYS A 509 -10.07 -19.06 5.57
CA LYS A 509 -10.46 -17.81 4.91
C LYS A 509 -11.28 -18.08 3.65
N LEU A 510 -10.82 -18.98 2.78
CA LEU A 510 -11.52 -19.29 1.52
C LEU A 510 -12.84 -20.05 1.75
N LEU A 511 -12.99 -20.78 2.85
CA LEU A 511 -14.25 -21.42 3.26
C LEU A 511 -15.29 -20.39 3.77
N SER A 512 -14.84 -19.23 4.23
CA SER A 512 -15.71 -18.16 4.76
C SER A 512 -16.15 -17.16 3.70
N LEU A 513 -15.58 -17.21 2.50
CA LEU A 513 -15.95 -16.39 1.33
C LEU A 513 -17.03 -17.08 0.49
#